data_c3389b33fa3cc6bf56e9cfe1ec133940
#
_entry.id   c3389b33fa3cc6bf56e9cfe1ec133940
#
_cell.length_a   1.000
_cell.length_b   1.000
_cell.length_c   1.000
_cell.angle_alpha   90.00
_cell.angle_beta   90.00
_cell.angle_gamma   90.00
#
_symmetry.space_group_name_H-M   'P 1'
#
loop_
_entity.id
_entity.type
_entity.pdbx_description
1 polymer ?
#
loop_
_entity_poly.entity_id
_entity_poly.type
_entity_poly.pdbx_seq_one_letter_code
_entity_poly.pdbx_strand_id
1 'polypeptide(L)'
;MNEIQLKYGCNPNQKPSRVFMKNGADLPIKILCGKPGYINLLDAFNGWQLVKELKKATGLPAATSFKHVSPAGAAVGLPLTEVERKIYWVDDMGELSPLANAYARARGADRMSSFGDFISLSDVCDVSTAKLIKREVSDGVIAPGYEPEALELLKAKKKGNYCVIEIDPEYVPAPIEQKDVFGVTFEQGRNELVINDELFANVVTENKEIPEQAKIDLAIAMITLKYTQSNSVCYTKGGQAIGIGAGQQSRIHCTRLAGQKADNWFLRQNPKVLSLPFKDGIGRADRDNTIDVYMSDDYMDVLADGTWENFFTEKPEVLTREEKRAWLDQMTDVALGSDAFFPFGDNIERAHKSGVKYIAQPGGSIRDDNVIDTCNKYGMAMCFTGIRLFHH
;
A
#
# COMPACT_ATOMS: atom_id res chain seq x y z
N MET A 1 30.08 -1.22 -7.36
CA MET A 1 29.87 -2.69 -7.10
C MET A 1 28.89 -3.21 -8.13
N ASN A 2 29.33 -4.13 -8.98
CA ASN A 2 28.51 -4.62 -10.10
C ASN A 2 27.73 -5.91 -9.82
N GLU A 3 27.93 -6.51 -8.65
CA GLU A 3 27.29 -7.77 -8.25
C GLU A 3 27.14 -7.88 -6.73
N ILE A 4 26.05 -8.49 -6.25
CA ILE A 4 25.84 -8.90 -4.87
C ILE A 4 25.55 -10.39 -4.84
N GLN A 5 26.38 -11.18 -4.14
CA GLN A 5 26.11 -12.58 -3.86
C GLN A 5 25.04 -12.68 -2.76
N LEU A 6 24.00 -13.47 -3.00
CA LEU A 6 22.93 -13.69 -2.06
C LEU A 6 23.03 -15.07 -1.41
N LYS A 7 22.49 -15.19 -0.20
CA LYS A 7 22.51 -16.47 0.53
C LYS A 7 21.73 -17.57 -0.21
N TYR A 8 20.61 -17.20 -0.84
CA TYR A 8 19.76 -18.05 -1.69
C TYR A 8 18.79 -17.13 -2.48
N GLY A 9 18.06 -17.70 -3.42
CA GLY A 9 17.03 -17.00 -4.20
C GLY A 9 15.73 -16.80 -3.43
N CYS A 10 14.57 -17.08 -4.05
CA CYS A 10 13.28 -17.02 -3.35
C CYS A 10 13.19 -18.01 -2.18
N ASN A 11 13.84 -19.16 -2.30
CA ASN A 11 13.81 -20.23 -1.30
C ASN A 11 15.24 -20.72 -0.95
N PRO A 12 15.45 -21.27 0.26
CA PRO A 12 16.78 -21.72 0.71
C PRO A 12 17.48 -22.75 -0.17
N ASN A 13 16.72 -23.54 -0.92
CA ASN A 13 17.24 -24.54 -1.87
C ASN A 13 17.65 -23.96 -3.23
N GLN A 14 17.27 -22.69 -3.53
CA GLN A 14 17.58 -22.04 -4.80
C GLN A 14 18.95 -21.36 -4.74
N LYS A 15 19.98 -22.16 -4.96
CA LYS A 15 21.40 -21.76 -4.95
C LYS A 15 22.10 -22.24 -6.21
N PRO A 16 23.09 -21.48 -6.73
CA PRO A 16 23.56 -20.16 -6.26
C PRO A 16 22.56 -19.05 -6.52
N SER A 17 22.76 -17.88 -5.87
CA SER A 17 21.91 -16.70 -6.06
C SER A 17 22.74 -15.43 -6.04
N ARG A 18 22.46 -14.51 -6.97
CA ARG A 18 23.13 -13.20 -7.08
C ARG A 18 22.24 -12.17 -7.75
N VAL A 19 22.58 -10.91 -7.52
CA VAL A 19 22.00 -9.76 -8.23
C VAL A 19 23.13 -9.01 -8.94
N PHE A 20 22.96 -8.69 -10.21
CA PHE A 20 24.00 -8.05 -11.03
C PHE A 20 23.40 -7.30 -12.20
N MET A 21 24.18 -6.39 -12.79
CA MET A 21 23.83 -5.68 -14.03
C MET A 21 24.29 -6.49 -15.24
N LYS A 22 23.39 -6.85 -16.16
CA LYS A 22 23.69 -7.62 -17.38
C LYS A 22 24.79 -6.98 -18.25
N ASN A 23 24.87 -5.66 -18.28
CA ASN A 23 25.87 -4.90 -19.04
C ASN A 23 27.20 -4.74 -18.30
N GLY A 24 27.35 -5.33 -17.10
CA GLY A 24 28.56 -5.24 -16.29
C GLY A 24 28.76 -3.90 -15.57
N ALA A 25 27.81 -2.96 -15.67
CA ALA A 25 27.84 -1.71 -14.92
C ALA A 25 27.70 -1.94 -13.41
N ASP A 26 27.98 -0.92 -12.63
CA ASP A 26 27.68 -0.93 -11.19
C ASP A 26 26.17 -0.97 -10.94
N LEU A 27 25.77 -1.65 -9.87
CA LEU A 27 24.41 -1.62 -9.39
C LEU A 27 24.01 -0.19 -8.98
N PRO A 28 22.77 0.25 -9.23
CA PRO A 28 22.30 1.59 -8.88
C PRO A 28 22.06 1.77 -7.37
N ILE A 29 22.57 0.87 -6.55
CA ILE A 29 22.37 0.87 -5.08
C ILE A 29 23.68 0.69 -4.34
N LYS A 30 23.67 1.19 -3.08
CA LYS A 30 24.68 0.88 -2.06
C LYS A 30 23.99 0.28 -0.84
N ILE A 31 24.53 -0.82 -0.33
CA ILE A 31 24.06 -1.40 0.93
C ILE A 31 24.82 -0.71 2.06
N LEU A 32 24.12 0.12 2.83
CA LEU A 32 24.71 0.87 3.93
C LEU A 32 24.73 0.08 5.25
N CYS A 33 23.82 -0.87 5.40
CA CYS A 33 23.72 -1.76 6.56
C CYS A 33 22.94 -3.02 6.18
N GLY A 34 23.23 -4.11 6.88
CA GLY A 34 22.50 -5.37 6.71
C GLY A 34 22.89 -6.16 5.46
N LYS A 35 22.15 -7.23 5.21
CA LYS A 35 22.33 -8.10 4.04
C LYS A 35 20.95 -8.40 3.44
N PRO A 36 20.53 -7.67 2.40
CA PRO A 36 19.23 -7.91 1.78
C PRO A 36 19.20 -9.29 1.12
N GLY A 37 18.06 -9.96 1.23
CA GLY A 37 17.75 -11.17 0.50
C GLY A 37 17.18 -10.87 -0.90
N TYR A 38 16.96 -11.93 -1.67
CA TYR A 38 16.42 -11.87 -3.03
C TYR A 38 15.07 -11.12 -3.08
N ILE A 39 14.11 -11.51 -2.21
CA ILE A 39 12.78 -10.88 -2.16
C ILE A 39 12.87 -9.44 -1.65
N ASN A 40 13.74 -9.16 -0.67
CA ASN A 40 13.95 -7.79 -0.19
C ASN A 40 14.37 -6.84 -1.32
N LEU A 41 15.25 -7.28 -2.22
CA LEU A 41 15.67 -6.48 -3.37
C LEU A 41 14.56 -6.30 -4.41
N LEU A 42 13.74 -7.31 -4.64
CA LEU A 42 12.56 -7.18 -5.49
C LEU A 42 11.58 -6.14 -4.91
N ASP A 43 11.31 -6.20 -3.60
CA ASP A 43 10.47 -5.22 -2.91
C ASP A 43 11.07 -3.81 -3.00
N ALA A 44 12.39 -3.69 -2.75
CA ALA A 44 13.10 -2.41 -2.79
C ALA A 44 13.02 -1.74 -4.18
N PHE A 45 13.29 -2.46 -5.24
CA PHE A 45 13.30 -1.90 -6.60
C PHE A 45 11.89 -1.57 -7.11
N ASN A 46 10.90 -2.39 -6.80
CA ASN A 46 9.51 -2.10 -7.15
C ASN A 46 8.97 -0.92 -6.33
N GLY A 47 9.22 -0.91 -5.02
CA GLY A 47 8.80 0.17 -4.13
C GLY A 47 9.44 1.50 -4.47
N TRP A 48 10.73 1.52 -4.84
CA TRP A 48 11.41 2.73 -5.28
C TRP A 48 10.76 3.36 -6.51
N GLN A 49 10.45 2.55 -7.53
CA GLN A 49 9.78 3.04 -8.74
C GLN A 49 8.41 3.65 -8.40
N LEU A 50 7.64 3.00 -7.53
CA LEU A 50 6.33 3.47 -7.10
C LEU A 50 6.43 4.84 -6.42
N VAL A 51 7.30 5.01 -5.42
CA VAL A 51 7.40 6.29 -4.70
C VAL A 51 7.99 7.42 -5.55
N LYS A 52 8.91 7.10 -6.47
CA LYS A 52 9.44 8.06 -7.43
C LYS A 52 8.33 8.61 -8.34
N GLU A 53 7.45 7.75 -8.83
CA GLU A 53 6.30 8.15 -9.65
C GLU A 53 5.27 8.94 -8.84
N LEU A 54 4.95 8.52 -7.61
CA LEU A 54 4.03 9.26 -6.72
C LEU A 54 4.51 10.69 -6.48
N LYS A 55 5.79 10.85 -6.16
CA LYS A 55 6.37 12.19 -5.96
C LYS A 55 6.29 13.02 -7.23
N LYS A 56 6.62 12.44 -8.37
CA LYS A 56 6.54 13.14 -9.67
C LYS A 56 5.11 13.59 -9.99
N ALA A 57 4.13 12.73 -9.73
CA ALA A 57 2.73 13.02 -10.03
C ALA A 57 2.09 14.04 -9.09
N THR A 58 2.47 14.04 -7.80
CA THR A 58 1.81 14.84 -6.77
C THR A 58 2.63 16.02 -6.26
N GLY A 59 3.94 16.02 -6.48
CA GLY A 59 4.87 17.01 -5.90
C GLY A 59 5.12 16.82 -4.40
N LEU A 60 4.54 15.81 -3.77
CA LEU A 60 4.62 15.53 -2.34
C LEU A 60 5.61 14.39 -2.06
N PRO A 61 6.29 14.39 -0.90
CA PRO A 61 7.04 13.22 -0.44
C PRO A 61 6.13 12.00 -0.39
N ALA A 62 6.65 10.85 -0.78
CA ALA A 62 5.89 9.61 -0.87
C ALA A 62 6.61 8.46 -0.17
N ALA A 63 5.84 7.50 0.32
CA ALA A 63 6.33 6.28 0.92
C ALA A 63 5.45 5.09 0.53
N THR A 64 6.03 3.89 0.54
CA THR A 64 5.28 2.64 0.38
C THR A 64 5.79 1.59 1.35
N SER A 65 4.87 0.71 1.75
CA SER A 65 5.13 -0.51 2.51
C SER A 65 4.94 -1.68 1.56
N PHE A 66 6.02 -2.41 1.27
CA PHE A 66 6.02 -3.53 0.34
C PHE A 66 6.17 -4.85 1.06
N LYS A 67 5.47 -5.87 0.59
CA LYS A 67 5.63 -7.23 1.07
C LYS A 67 5.23 -8.23 -0.02
N HIS A 68 6.03 -9.29 -0.19
CA HIS A 68 5.81 -10.30 -1.24
C HIS A 68 5.63 -9.70 -2.63
N VAL A 69 6.50 -8.73 -2.96
CA VAL A 69 6.57 -8.07 -4.27
C VAL A 69 5.28 -7.35 -4.68
N SER A 70 4.51 -6.88 -3.70
CA SER A 70 3.34 -6.02 -3.90
C SER A 70 3.23 -4.99 -2.77
N PRO A 71 2.67 -3.80 -3.04
CA PRO A 71 2.45 -2.81 -2.00
C PRO A 71 1.32 -3.27 -1.07
N ALA A 72 1.57 -3.24 0.24
CA ALA A 72 0.55 -3.31 1.27
C ALA A 72 -0.10 -1.94 1.50
N GLY A 73 0.64 -0.87 1.23
CA GLY A 73 0.19 0.50 1.30
C GLY A 73 1.11 1.44 0.54
N ALA A 74 0.56 2.58 0.13
CA ALA A 74 1.26 3.66 -0.56
C ALA A 74 0.59 4.99 -0.22
N ALA A 75 1.36 6.05 0.01
CA ALA A 75 0.82 7.34 0.42
C ALA A 75 1.76 8.49 0.12
N VAL A 76 1.19 9.69 0.13
CA VAL A 76 1.90 10.96 0.06
C VAL A 76 1.84 11.70 1.40
N GLY A 77 2.76 12.63 1.62
CA GLY A 77 3.02 13.27 2.89
C GLY A 77 2.05 14.40 3.26
N LEU A 78 0.76 14.07 3.37
CA LEU A 78 -0.23 14.98 3.90
C LEU A 78 -0.32 14.89 5.43
N PRO A 79 -0.67 15.97 6.14
CA PRO A 79 -0.83 15.96 7.60
C PRO A 79 -1.83 14.90 8.06
N LEU A 80 -1.55 14.29 9.20
CA LEU A 80 -2.44 13.31 9.83
C LEU A 80 -3.49 14.01 10.71
N THR A 81 -4.72 13.50 10.68
CA THR A 81 -5.74 13.87 11.66
C THR A 81 -5.42 13.23 13.03
N GLU A 82 -6.05 13.72 14.10
CA GLU A 82 -5.88 13.11 15.43
C GLU A 82 -6.27 11.62 15.45
N VAL A 83 -7.31 11.25 14.71
CA VAL A 83 -7.77 9.86 14.64
C VAL A 83 -6.76 9.01 13.88
N GLU A 84 -6.27 9.50 12.75
CA GLU A 84 -5.21 8.81 12.00
C GLU A 84 -3.95 8.63 12.84
N ARG A 85 -3.54 9.63 13.61
CA ARG A 85 -2.41 9.51 14.53
C ARG A 85 -2.59 8.36 15.54
N LYS A 86 -3.81 8.20 16.07
CA LYS A 86 -4.15 7.10 17.00
C LYS A 86 -4.09 5.74 16.33
N ILE A 87 -4.77 5.56 15.19
CA ILE A 87 -4.81 4.26 14.50
C ILE A 87 -3.47 3.86 13.88
N TYR A 88 -2.58 4.82 13.62
CA TYR A 88 -1.21 4.57 13.13
C TYR A 88 -0.17 4.47 14.24
N TRP A 89 -0.59 4.55 15.51
CA TRP A 89 0.29 4.49 16.68
C TRP A 89 1.41 5.54 16.69
N VAL A 90 1.09 6.77 16.27
CA VAL A 90 2.03 7.91 16.22
C VAL A 90 1.55 9.13 17.01
N ASP A 91 0.50 8.99 17.81
CA ASP A 91 -0.07 10.06 18.63
C ASP A 91 0.87 10.54 19.74
N ASP A 92 1.85 9.71 20.12
CA ASP A 92 2.90 10.02 21.10
C ASP A 92 4.20 10.60 20.49
N MET A 93 4.26 10.79 19.17
CA MET A 93 5.51 11.15 18.48
C MET A 93 5.74 12.66 18.26
N GLY A 94 4.80 13.52 18.67
CA GLY A 94 4.87 14.94 18.37
C GLY A 94 4.62 15.24 16.88
N GLU A 95 5.20 16.32 16.36
CA GLU A 95 5.08 16.68 14.96
C GLU A 95 5.92 15.74 14.08
N LEU A 96 5.30 15.22 13.02
CA LEU A 96 5.96 14.37 12.03
C LEU A 96 6.30 15.19 10.77
N SER A 97 7.46 14.92 10.17
CA SER A 97 7.80 15.47 8.86
C SER A 97 6.83 14.97 7.78
N PRO A 98 6.72 15.67 6.62
CA PRO A 98 5.90 15.19 5.52
C PRO A 98 6.27 13.76 5.07
N LEU A 99 7.54 13.41 5.04
CA LEU A 99 7.97 12.05 4.68
C LEU A 99 7.55 11.02 5.75
N ALA A 100 7.64 11.36 7.03
CA ALA A 100 7.16 10.52 8.12
C ALA A 100 5.63 10.35 8.08
N ASN A 101 4.89 11.41 7.75
CA ASN A 101 3.44 11.31 7.51
C ASN A 101 3.12 10.35 6.36
N ALA A 102 3.88 10.42 5.26
CA ALA A 102 3.71 9.50 4.13
C ALA A 102 3.90 8.03 4.56
N TYR A 103 4.96 7.73 5.32
CA TYR A 103 5.18 6.37 5.78
C TYR A 103 4.14 5.91 6.84
N ALA A 104 3.77 6.78 7.77
CA ALA A 104 2.70 6.45 8.73
C ALA A 104 1.40 6.07 8.02
N ARG A 105 1.02 6.79 6.97
CA ARG A 105 -0.14 6.49 6.12
C ARG A 105 0.02 5.20 5.33
N ALA A 106 1.17 5.02 4.66
CA ALA A 106 1.44 3.85 3.82
C ALA A 106 1.41 2.55 4.64
N ARG A 107 2.03 2.55 5.83
CA ARG A 107 2.01 1.41 6.73
C ARG A 107 0.67 1.25 7.43
N GLY A 108 0.06 2.37 7.82
CA GLY A 108 -1.10 2.41 8.71
C GLY A 108 -2.39 1.93 8.07
N ALA A 109 -2.50 1.98 6.75
CA ALA A 109 -3.69 1.54 6.04
C ALA A 109 -3.96 0.03 6.21
N ASP A 110 -2.90 -0.78 6.22
CA ASP A 110 -2.96 -2.23 6.42
C ASP A 110 -1.80 -2.67 7.31
N ARG A 111 -1.95 -2.47 8.61
CA ARG A 111 -0.92 -2.78 9.59
C ARG A 111 -0.62 -4.27 9.70
N MET A 112 -1.61 -5.11 9.41
CA MET A 112 -1.44 -6.57 9.41
C MET A 112 -0.49 -7.01 8.28
N SER A 113 -0.73 -6.55 7.05
CA SER A 113 0.11 -6.88 5.90
C SER A 113 1.47 -6.18 5.95
N SER A 114 1.58 -5.03 6.62
CA SER A 114 2.82 -4.25 6.71
C SER A 114 3.78 -4.74 7.79
N PHE A 115 3.39 -5.69 8.63
CA PHE A 115 4.28 -6.30 9.61
C PHE A 115 5.41 -7.08 8.90
N GLY A 116 6.66 -6.64 9.07
CA GLY A 116 7.81 -7.19 8.35
C GLY A 116 7.93 -6.70 6.90
N ASP A 117 7.47 -5.49 6.62
CA ASP A 117 7.53 -4.84 5.31
C ASP A 117 8.96 -4.47 4.87
N PHE A 118 9.09 -4.13 3.58
CA PHE A 118 10.21 -3.38 3.04
C PHE A 118 9.73 -1.98 2.66
N ILE A 119 10.42 -0.96 3.17
CA ILE A 119 10.00 0.44 3.07
C ILE A 119 10.70 1.11 1.90
N SER A 120 9.96 1.88 1.09
CA SER A 120 10.56 2.78 0.10
C SER A 120 10.15 4.22 0.36
N LEU A 121 11.12 5.12 0.27
CA LEU A 121 10.97 6.55 0.52
C LEU A 121 11.41 7.34 -0.71
N SER A 122 10.62 8.31 -1.13
CA SER A 122 10.92 9.12 -2.32
C SER A 122 12.01 10.16 -2.12
N ASP A 123 12.26 10.53 -0.86
CA ASP A 123 13.17 11.60 -0.45
C ASP A 123 14.23 11.07 0.52
N VAL A 124 15.23 11.90 0.77
CA VAL A 124 16.23 11.65 1.82
C VAL A 124 15.51 11.36 3.14
N CYS A 125 15.84 10.22 3.75
CA CYS A 125 15.26 9.83 5.01
C CYS A 125 15.70 10.76 6.12
N ASP A 126 14.77 11.53 6.67
CA ASP A 126 14.99 12.43 7.78
C ASP A 126 14.91 11.73 9.14
N VAL A 127 15.30 12.44 10.19
CA VAL A 127 15.31 11.91 11.57
C VAL A 127 13.89 11.54 12.04
N SER A 128 12.89 12.34 11.68
CA SER A 128 11.48 12.07 12.02
C SER A 128 11.02 10.71 11.45
N THR A 129 11.31 10.47 10.18
CA THR A 129 10.98 9.20 9.51
C THR A 129 11.77 8.02 10.10
N ALA A 130 13.07 8.20 10.38
CA ALA A 130 13.88 7.15 10.98
C ALA A 130 13.39 6.75 12.39
N LYS A 131 12.94 7.71 13.20
CA LYS A 131 12.35 7.45 14.52
C LYS A 131 11.07 6.61 14.40
N LEU A 132 10.23 6.89 13.41
CA LEU A 132 9.04 6.09 13.14
C LEU A 132 9.43 4.67 12.71
N ILE A 133 10.34 4.52 11.76
CA ILE A 133 10.81 3.20 11.27
C ILE A 133 11.43 2.39 12.42
N LYS A 134 12.20 3.02 13.29
CA LYS A 134 12.87 2.38 14.41
C LYS A 134 11.90 1.61 15.31
N ARG A 135 10.69 2.10 15.51
CA ARG A 135 9.70 1.51 16.43
C ARG A 135 8.82 0.45 15.78
N GLU A 136 8.91 0.26 14.46
CA GLU A 136 8.09 -0.69 13.72
C GLU A 136 8.88 -1.94 13.32
N VAL A 137 8.18 -3.07 13.16
CA VAL A 137 8.79 -4.30 12.64
C VAL A 137 8.81 -4.24 11.11
N SER A 138 10.01 -4.13 10.55
CA SER A 138 10.25 -4.10 9.12
C SER A 138 11.55 -4.80 8.77
N ASP A 139 11.73 -5.19 7.50
CA ASP A 139 12.92 -5.90 7.04
C ASP A 139 14.01 -4.95 6.56
N GLY A 140 13.63 -3.81 5.98
CA GLY A 140 14.59 -2.85 5.48
C GLY A 140 13.94 -1.62 4.88
N VAL A 141 14.78 -0.71 4.41
CA VAL A 141 14.39 0.56 3.78
C VAL A 141 15.31 0.90 2.62
N ILE A 142 14.73 1.47 1.56
CA ILE A 142 15.44 2.09 0.44
C ILE A 142 15.04 3.56 0.32
N ALA A 143 16.03 4.42 0.15
CA ALA A 143 15.86 5.86 -0.03
C ALA A 143 17.00 6.43 -0.88
N PRO A 144 16.86 7.64 -1.48
CA PRO A 144 17.93 8.28 -2.24
C PRO A 144 19.08 8.80 -1.37
N GLY A 145 18.92 8.79 -0.07
CA GLY A 145 19.91 9.20 0.92
C GLY A 145 19.34 9.17 2.33
N TYR A 146 20.19 9.46 3.29
CA TYR A 146 19.84 9.45 4.72
C TYR A 146 20.54 10.60 5.42
N GLU A 147 19.82 11.35 6.25
CA GLU A 147 20.46 12.26 7.20
C GLU A 147 21.39 11.47 8.13
N PRO A 148 22.53 12.01 8.56
CA PRO A 148 23.51 11.28 9.39
C PRO A 148 22.90 10.66 10.65
N GLU A 149 22.12 11.41 11.41
CA GLU A 149 21.43 10.90 12.61
C GLU A 149 20.39 9.83 12.25
N ALA A 150 19.62 10.02 11.17
CA ALA A 150 18.66 9.04 10.68
C ALA A 150 19.34 7.71 10.34
N LEU A 151 20.47 7.76 9.66
CA LEU A 151 21.26 6.57 9.30
C LEU A 151 21.72 5.80 10.54
N GLU A 152 22.23 6.51 11.55
CA GLU A 152 22.68 5.87 12.80
C GLU A 152 21.51 5.21 13.57
N LEU A 153 20.33 5.84 13.61
CA LEU A 153 19.12 5.24 14.20
C LEU A 153 18.73 3.94 13.48
N LEU A 154 18.78 3.92 12.16
CA LEU A 154 18.43 2.75 11.35
C LEU A 154 19.47 1.63 11.46
N LYS A 155 20.76 1.95 11.44
CA LYS A 155 21.86 0.99 11.62
C LYS A 155 21.81 0.26 12.96
N ALA A 156 21.35 0.93 14.02
CA ALA A 156 21.22 0.35 15.35
C ALA A 156 20.08 -0.68 15.46
N LYS A 157 19.14 -0.66 14.52
CA LYS A 157 17.99 -1.57 14.49
C LYS A 157 18.44 -3.02 14.22
N LYS A 158 17.70 -4.01 14.74
CA LYS A 158 18.02 -5.45 14.61
C LYS A 158 19.47 -5.79 15.02
N LYS A 159 19.97 -5.15 16.06
CA LYS A 159 21.36 -5.34 16.55
C LYS A 159 22.42 -5.13 15.45
N GLY A 160 22.20 -4.13 14.58
CA GLY A 160 23.12 -3.79 13.51
C GLY A 160 22.92 -4.58 12.20
N ASN A 161 21.83 -5.33 12.08
CA ASN A 161 21.53 -6.14 10.89
C ASN A 161 20.33 -5.64 10.06
N TYR A 162 19.77 -4.48 10.42
CA TYR A 162 18.68 -3.89 9.65
C TYR A 162 19.15 -3.53 8.25
N CYS A 163 18.35 -3.85 7.23
CA CYS A 163 18.73 -3.58 5.85
C CYS A 163 18.48 -2.11 5.49
N VAL A 164 19.55 -1.38 5.17
CA VAL A 164 19.49 0.03 4.73
C VAL A 164 20.15 0.15 3.38
N ILE A 165 19.39 0.58 2.38
CA ILE A 165 19.81 0.68 0.98
C ILE A 165 19.71 2.14 0.53
N GLU A 166 20.79 2.66 -0.07
CA GLU A 166 20.80 3.92 -0.81
C GLU A 166 20.68 3.64 -2.30
N ILE A 167 19.73 4.30 -2.97
CA ILE A 167 19.52 4.22 -4.42
C ILE A 167 20.01 5.48 -5.09
N ASP A 168 20.63 5.35 -6.26
CA ASP A 168 20.90 6.48 -7.15
C ASP A 168 19.58 6.98 -7.76
N PRO A 169 19.10 8.17 -7.40
CA PRO A 169 17.82 8.68 -7.87
C PRO A 169 17.82 9.03 -9.37
N GLU A 170 19.00 9.24 -9.96
CA GLU A 170 19.16 9.57 -11.38
C GLU A 170 19.25 8.33 -12.28
N TYR A 171 19.38 7.14 -11.69
CA TYR A 171 19.43 5.91 -12.49
C TYR A 171 18.15 5.70 -13.29
N VAL A 172 18.30 5.42 -14.58
CA VAL A 172 17.23 5.06 -15.49
C VAL A 172 17.48 3.66 -16.04
N PRO A 173 16.58 2.70 -15.84
CA PRO A 173 16.71 1.36 -16.41
C PRO A 173 16.68 1.38 -17.93
N ALA A 174 17.22 0.31 -18.55
CA ALA A 174 17.08 0.11 -19.98
C ALA A 174 15.60 0.08 -20.41
N PRO A 175 15.27 0.52 -21.63
CA PRO A 175 13.87 0.57 -22.10
C PRO A 175 13.27 -0.81 -22.36
N ILE A 176 14.11 -1.85 -22.44
CA ILE A 176 13.70 -3.24 -22.66
C ILE A 176 13.98 -4.05 -21.42
N GLU A 177 13.00 -4.81 -20.97
CA GLU A 177 13.12 -5.75 -19.86
C GLU A 177 12.91 -7.20 -20.29
N GLN A 178 13.53 -8.13 -19.60
CA GLN A 178 13.50 -9.54 -19.89
C GLN A 178 13.18 -10.36 -18.65
N LYS A 179 12.44 -11.44 -18.84
CA LYS A 179 12.10 -12.41 -17.80
C LYS A 179 12.25 -13.83 -18.36
N ASP A 180 12.91 -14.70 -17.61
CA ASP A 180 13.08 -16.10 -18.01
C ASP A 180 12.07 -16.99 -17.29
N VAL A 181 11.35 -17.81 -18.06
CA VAL A 181 10.41 -18.81 -17.55
C VAL A 181 10.66 -20.12 -18.29
N PHE A 182 10.97 -21.18 -17.59
CA PHE A 182 11.27 -22.49 -18.17
C PHE A 182 12.41 -22.46 -19.23
N GLY A 183 13.40 -21.58 -19.04
CA GLY A 183 14.51 -21.40 -20.00
C GLY A 183 14.14 -20.62 -21.26
N VAL A 184 12.90 -20.13 -21.36
CA VAL A 184 12.44 -19.25 -22.43
C VAL A 184 12.49 -17.80 -21.93
N THR A 185 13.17 -16.94 -22.67
CA THR A 185 13.24 -15.52 -22.37
C THR A 185 12.08 -14.78 -22.98
N PHE A 186 11.33 -14.08 -22.14
CA PHE A 186 10.29 -13.13 -22.53
C PHE A 186 10.91 -11.73 -22.53
N GLU A 187 10.67 -10.98 -23.58
CA GLU A 187 11.18 -9.63 -23.74
C GLU A 187 10.03 -8.65 -24.06
N GLN A 188 10.04 -7.49 -23.42
CA GLN A 188 9.05 -6.44 -23.65
C GLN A 188 9.65 -5.07 -23.37
N GLY A 189 9.00 -4.03 -23.89
CA GLY A 189 9.26 -2.68 -23.45
C GLY A 189 8.88 -2.49 -21.98
N ARG A 190 9.70 -1.75 -21.25
CA ARG A 190 9.38 -1.37 -19.86
C ARG A 190 8.13 -0.49 -19.84
N ASN A 191 7.28 -0.66 -18.83
CA ASN A 191 6.09 0.18 -18.69
C ASN A 191 6.46 1.61 -18.26
N GLU A 192 6.61 2.50 -19.26
CA GLU A 192 6.97 3.91 -19.07
C GLU A 192 5.76 4.85 -19.08
N LEU A 193 4.54 4.29 -19.00
CA LEU A 193 3.32 5.09 -19.00
C LEU A 193 3.32 6.06 -17.81
N VAL A 194 3.08 7.33 -18.09
CA VAL A 194 2.95 8.39 -17.10
C VAL A 194 1.50 8.52 -16.67
N ILE A 195 1.24 8.43 -15.39
CA ILE A 195 -0.08 8.69 -14.80
C ILE A 195 -0.16 10.18 -14.47
N ASN A 196 -1.05 10.89 -15.16
CA ASN A 196 -1.29 12.32 -14.97
C ASN A 196 -2.79 12.64 -15.14
N ASP A 197 -3.18 13.90 -14.97
CA ASP A 197 -4.58 14.34 -15.02
C ASP A 197 -5.26 14.07 -16.38
N GLU A 198 -4.52 14.06 -17.47
CA GLU A 198 -5.06 13.76 -18.81
C GLU A 198 -5.68 12.38 -18.88
N LEU A 199 -5.14 11.44 -18.08
CA LEU A 199 -5.64 10.07 -17.99
C LEU A 199 -7.08 10.00 -17.45
N PHE A 200 -7.49 11.00 -16.65
CA PHE A 200 -8.79 11.05 -16.00
C PHE A 200 -9.80 11.95 -16.72
N ALA A 201 -9.47 12.46 -17.90
CA ALA A 201 -10.30 13.44 -18.62
C ALA A 201 -11.55 12.82 -19.25
N ASN A 202 -11.53 11.54 -19.62
CA ASN A 202 -12.66 10.87 -20.29
C ASN A 202 -13.68 10.32 -19.28
N VAL A 203 -14.46 11.20 -18.65
CA VAL A 203 -15.53 10.82 -17.71
C VAL A 203 -16.77 10.38 -18.48
N VAL A 204 -17.16 9.11 -18.31
CA VAL A 204 -18.22 8.44 -19.08
C VAL A 204 -19.57 8.39 -18.39
N THR A 205 -19.65 8.71 -17.11
CA THR A 205 -20.86 8.74 -16.28
C THR A 205 -21.63 10.06 -16.42
N GLU A 206 -22.87 10.11 -15.92
CA GLU A 206 -23.68 11.35 -15.86
C GLU A 206 -23.02 12.41 -14.99
N ASN A 207 -22.57 12.03 -13.78
CA ASN A 207 -21.75 12.91 -12.95
C ASN A 207 -20.35 13.04 -13.59
N LYS A 208 -19.98 14.27 -13.93
CA LYS A 208 -18.71 14.61 -14.59
C LYS A 208 -17.66 15.18 -13.63
N GLU A 209 -18.04 15.41 -12.38
CA GLU A 209 -17.18 16.11 -11.43
C GLU A 209 -16.20 15.16 -10.74
N ILE A 210 -14.91 15.38 -10.96
CA ILE A 210 -13.82 14.77 -10.22
C ILE A 210 -13.01 15.91 -9.58
N PRO A 211 -13.21 16.17 -8.27
CA PRO A 211 -12.47 17.22 -7.56
C PRO A 211 -10.96 16.97 -7.56
N GLU A 212 -10.17 18.00 -7.31
CA GLU A 212 -8.70 17.93 -7.33
C GLU A 212 -8.14 16.86 -6.38
N GLN A 213 -8.69 16.79 -5.15
CA GLN A 213 -8.27 15.74 -4.21
C GLN A 213 -8.56 14.33 -4.74
N ALA A 214 -9.69 14.15 -5.41
CA ALA A 214 -10.04 12.86 -6.03
C ALA A 214 -9.11 12.49 -7.19
N LYS A 215 -8.63 13.47 -7.97
CA LYS A 215 -7.62 13.22 -9.01
C LYS A 215 -6.30 12.77 -8.40
N ILE A 216 -5.86 13.39 -7.32
CA ILE A 216 -4.68 12.97 -6.55
C ILE A 216 -4.87 11.52 -6.07
N ASP A 217 -6.01 11.21 -5.49
CA ASP A 217 -6.32 9.86 -4.99
C ASP A 217 -6.38 8.83 -6.12
N LEU A 218 -6.98 9.17 -7.26
CA LEU A 218 -6.97 8.31 -8.47
C LEU A 218 -5.56 8.10 -9.02
N ALA A 219 -4.71 9.13 -9.02
CA ALA A 219 -3.31 9.01 -9.44
C ALA A 219 -2.55 8.06 -8.51
N ILE A 220 -2.74 8.16 -7.20
CA ILE A 220 -2.16 7.25 -6.21
C ILE A 220 -2.63 5.82 -6.47
N ALA A 221 -3.93 5.61 -6.70
CA ALA A 221 -4.47 4.29 -7.00
C ALA A 221 -3.81 3.69 -8.25
N MET A 222 -3.78 4.41 -9.36
CA MET A 222 -3.28 3.90 -10.64
C MET A 222 -1.77 3.67 -10.62
N ILE A 223 -0.98 4.55 -10.00
CA ILE A 223 0.47 4.36 -9.82
C ILE A 223 0.74 3.14 -8.94
N THR A 224 0.01 2.97 -7.84
CA THR A 224 0.12 1.80 -6.97
C THR A 224 -0.13 0.51 -7.75
N LEU A 225 -1.13 0.49 -8.63
CA LEU A 225 -1.48 -0.68 -9.43
C LEU A 225 -0.42 -1.05 -10.47
N LYS A 226 0.37 -0.10 -10.98
CA LYS A 226 1.50 -0.40 -11.87
C LYS A 226 2.51 -1.38 -11.24
N TYR A 227 2.58 -1.43 -9.92
CA TYR A 227 3.55 -2.23 -9.16
C TYR A 227 2.87 -3.28 -8.27
N THR A 228 1.61 -3.60 -8.55
CA THR A 228 0.82 -4.59 -7.83
C THR A 228 0.53 -5.78 -8.72
N GLN A 229 0.76 -6.98 -8.21
CA GLN A 229 0.48 -8.22 -8.95
C GLN A 229 -1.01 -8.29 -9.36
N SER A 230 -1.24 -8.54 -10.64
CA SER A 230 -2.60 -8.59 -11.21
C SER A 230 -3.32 -9.91 -10.88
N ASN A 231 -4.66 -9.92 -10.90
CA ASN A 231 -5.54 -8.74 -10.94
C ASN A 231 -5.37 -7.89 -9.70
N SER A 232 -5.44 -6.58 -9.89
CA SER A 232 -5.31 -5.66 -8.76
C SER A 232 -6.35 -4.53 -8.80
N VAL A 233 -6.77 -4.12 -7.60
CA VAL A 233 -7.72 -3.03 -7.36
C VAL A 233 -7.24 -2.26 -6.14
N CYS A 234 -7.34 -0.93 -6.17
CA CYS A 234 -6.87 -0.06 -5.09
C CYS A 234 -7.93 0.97 -4.73
N TYR A 235 -8.33 0.98 -3.47
CA TYR A 235 -9.16 2.03 -2.87
C TYR A 235 -8.26 3.07 -2.23
N THR A 236 -8.53 4.35 -2.48
CA THR A 236 -7.73 5.47 -2.00
C THR A 236 -8.59 6.56 -1.41
N LYS A 237 -8.08 7.25 -0.40
CA LYS A 237 -8.74 8.38 0.23
C LYS A 237 -7.72 9.27 0.94
N GLY A 238 -7.81 10.58 0.74
CA GLY A 238 -7.01 11.54 1.49
C GLY A 238 -5.49 11.41 1.31
N GLY A 239 -5.05 11.04 0.11
CA GLY A 239 -3.61 10.94 -0.20
C GLY A 239 -2.97 9.59 0.13
N GLN A 240 -3.77 8.55 0.33
CA GLN A 240 -3.25 7.20 0.63
C GLN A 240 -4.12 6.08 0.08
N ALA A 241 -3.48 4.96 -0.23
CA ALA A 241 -4.17 3.70 -0.43
C ALA A 241 -4.73 3.20 0.91
N ILE A 242 -6.02 2.90 0.96
CA ILE A 242 -6.70 2.38 2.16
C ILE A 242 -7.06 0.91 2.05
N GLY A 243 -7.02 0.34 0.83
CA GLY A 243 -7.21 -1.08 0.60
C GLY A 243 -6.69 -1.49 -0.77
N ILE A 244 -5.77 -2.45 -0.80
CA ILE A 244 -5.18 -2.98 -2.02
C ILE A 244 -5.48 -4.47 -2.11
N GLY A 245 -6.10 -4.89 -3.20
CA GLY A 245 -6.25 -6.28 -3.59
C GLY A 245 -5.24 -6.64 -4.67
N ALA A 246 -4.49 -7.71 -4.48
CA ALA A 246 -3.42 -8.14 -5.36
C ALA A 246 -3.51 -9.62 -5.69
N GLY A 247 -3.07 -10.01 -6.90
CA GLY A 247 -2.86 -11.39 -7.29
C GLY A 247 -4.13 -12.24 -7.38
N GLN A 248 -5.29 -11.63 -7.58
CA GLN A 248 -6.56 -12.35 -7.66
C GLN A 248 -6.89 -12.76 -9.09
N GLN A 249 -7.38 -13.96 -9.28
CA GLN A 249 -7.78 -14.49 -10.59
C GLN A 249 -9.14 -13.93 -11.06
N SER A 250 -10.01 -13.57 -10.12
CA SER A 250 -11.32 -12.96 -10.41
C SER A 250 -11.34 -11.48 -10.04
N ARG A 251 -11.80 -10.62 -10.95
CA ARG A 251 -11.93 -9.18 -10.70
C ARG A 251 -12.82 -8.88 -9.50
N ILE A 252 -13.97 -9.53 -9.39
CA ILE A 252 -14.89 -9.29 -8.26
C ILE A 252 -14.28 -9.74 -6.92
N HIS A 253 -13.52 -10.82 -6.88
CA HIS A 253 -12.83 -11.23 -5.66
C HIS A 253 -11.76 -10.21 -5.27
N CYS A 254 -11.06 -9.65 -6.25
CA CYS A 254 -10.09 -8.58 -6.02
C CYS A 254 -10.76 -7.33 -5.44
N THR A 255 -11.88 -6.89 -6.03
CA THR A 255 -12.66 -5.75 -5.57
C THR A 255 -13.19 -5.95 -4.14
N ARG A 256 -13.64 -7.17 -3.82
CA ARG A 256 -14.09 -7.52 -2.46
C ARG A 256 -12.95 -7.50 -1.45
N LEU A 257 -11.81 -8.09 -1.78
CA LEU A 257 -10.64 -8.13 -0.90
C LEU A 257 -10.12 -6.72 -0.60
N ALA A 258 -9.91 -5.91 -1.64
CA ALA A 258 -9.48 -4.53 -1.48
C ALA A 258 -10.49 -3.69 -0.67
N GLY A 259 -11.79 -3.88 -0.95
CA GLY A 259 -12.87 -3.22 -0.22
C GLY A 259 -12.94 -3.61 1.24
N GLN A 260 -12.71 -4.89 1.58
CA GLN A 260 -12.66 -5.35 2.97
C GLN A 260 -11.50 -4.68 3.74
N LYS A 261 -10.34 -4.54 3.10
CA LYS A 261 -9.20 -3.83 3.70
C LYS A 261 -9.52 -2.35 3.93
N ALA A 262 -10.16 -1.68 2.96
CA ALA A 262 -10.62 -0.31 3.10
C ALA A 262 -11.66 -0.15 4.24
N ASP A 263 -12.59 -1.09 4.35
CA ASP A 263 -13.57 -1.14 5.43
C ASP A 263 -12.87 -1.28 6.80
N ASN A 264 -11.89 -2.16 6.92
CA ASN A 264 -11.11 -2.35 8.15
C ASN A 264 -10.35 -1.08 8.55
N TRP A 265 -9.76 -0.37 7.58
CA TRP A 265 -9.12 0.91 7.84
C TRP A 265 -10.09 1.94 8.46
N PHE A 266 -11.32 2.01 7.95
CA PHE A 266 -12.32 2.93 8.49
C PHE A 266 -12.93 2.45 9.81
N LEU A 267 -13.16 1.14 9.98
CA LEU A 267 -13.64 0.53 11.21
C LEU A 267 -12.68 0.76 12.39
N ARG A 268 -11.37 0.79 12.15
CA ARG A 268 -10.39 1.11 13.19
C ARG A 268 -10.59 2.50 13.80
N GLN A 269 -11.26 3.41 13.10
CA GLN A 269 -11.57 4.76 13.55
C GLN A 269 -12.87 4.83 14.37
N ASN A 270 -13.60 3.72 14.48
CA ASN A 270 -14.84 3.66 15.26
C ASN A 270 -14.55 3.86 16.75
N PRO A 271 -15.34 4.67 17.47
CA PRO A 271 -15.16 4.92 18.91
C PRO A 271 -15.04 3.66 19.77
N LYS A 272 -15.81 2.59 19.49
CA LYS A 272 -15.68 1.31 20.20
C LYS A 272 -14.30 0.66 19.99
N VAL A 273 -13.75 0.75 18.81
CA VAL A 273 -12.40 0.22 18.49
C VAL A 273 -11.31 1.06 19.13
N LEU A 274 -11.44 2.38 19.05
CA LEU A 274 -10.48 3.32 19.66
C LEU A 274 -10.42 3.23 21.18
N SER A 275 -11.52 2.84 21.81
CA SER A 275 -11.66 2.74 23.27
C SER A 275 -11.47 1.33 23.83
N LEU A 276 -10.99 0.38 23.04
CA LEU A 276 -10.72 -0.98 23.53
C LEU A 276 -9.78 -0.95 24.75
N PRO A 277 -10.20 -1.55 25.89
CA PRO A 277 -9.50 -1.42 27.16
C PRO A 277 -8.32 -2.41 27.27
N PHE A 278 -7.30 -2.23 26.42
CA PHE A 278 -6.10 -3.06 26.45
C PHE A 278 -5.38 -2.97 27.79
N LYS A 279 -4.86 -4.10 28.24
CA LYS A 279 -3.95 -4.15 29.37
C LYS A 279 -2.64 -3.42 29.07
N ASP A 280 -2.03 -2.88 30.09
CA ASP A 280 -0.67 -2.37 30.03
C ASP A 280 0.31 -3.47 29.59
N GLY A 281 1.30 -3.10 28.79
CA GLY A 281 2.33 -4.03 28.29
C GLY A 281 1.97 -4.83 27.04
N ILE A 282 0.72 -4.78 26.56
CA ILE A 282 0.37 -5.37 25.25
C ILE A 282 1.03 -4.54 24.14
N GLY A 283 1.91 -5.18 23.37
CA GLY A 283 2.64 -4.54 22.27
C GLY A 283 1.75 -4.15 21.11
N ARG A 284 2.22 -3.21 20.27
CA ARG A 284 1.46 -2.72 19.11
C ARG A 284 1.04 -3.83 18.15
N ALA A 285 1.93 -4.77 17.84
CA ALA A 285 1.63 -5.89 16.95
C ALA A 285 0.49 -6.76 17.48
N ASP A 286 0.51 -7.08 18.78
CA ASP A 286 -0.55 -7.86 19.42
C ASP A 286 -1.87 -7.09 19.49
N ARG A 287 -1.80 -5.77 19.73
CA ARG A 287 -2.99 -4.89 19.67
C ARG A 287 -3.57 -4.86 18.26
N ASP A 288 -2.75 -4.69 17.23
CA ASP A 288 -3.20 -4.69 15.83
C ASP A 288 -3.89 -6.01 15.46
N ASN A 289 -3.30 -7.14 15.86
CA ASN A 289 -3.88 -8.46 15.61
C ASN A 289 -5.22 -8.63 16.36
N THR A 290 -5.28 -8.23 17.62
CA THR A 290 -6.51 -8.32 18.43
C THR A 290 -7.62 -7.43 17.87
N ILE A 291 -7.28 -6.21 17.41
CA ILE A 291 -8.23 -5.29 16.77
C ILE A 291 -8.77 -5.89 15.47
N ASP A 292 -7.90 -6.47 14.63
CA ASP A 292 -8.30 -7.09 13.38
C ASP A 292 -9.33 -8.21 13.60
N VAL A 293 -9.05 -9.10 14.56
CA VAL A 293 -9.98 -10.17 14.94
C VAL A 293 -11.27 -9.61 15.56
N TYR A 294 -11.17 -8.62 16.46
CA TYR A 294 -12.33 -7.97 17.09
C TYR A 294 -13.30 -7.37 16.06
N MET A 295 -12.79 -6.77 14.98
CA MET A 295 -13.60 -6.20 13.90
C MET A 295 -14.18 -7.26 12.96
N SER A 296 -13.64 -8.48 12.94
CA SER A 296 -14.05 -9.56 12.05
C SER A 296 -15.30 -10.29 12.55
N ASP A 297 -15.80 -11.23 11.74
CA ASP A 297 -16.89 -12.13 12.17
C ASP A 297 -16.41 -13.18 13.20
N ASP A 298 -15.10 -13.38 13.33
CA ASP A 298 -14.46 -14.31 14.26
C ASP A 298 -14.10 -13.65 15.62
N TYR A 299 -14.78 -12.56 15.98
CA TYR A 299 -14.50 -11.76 17.20
C TYR A 299 -14.50 -12.58 18.50
N MET A 300 -15.19 -13.71 18.53
CA MET A 300 -15.18 -14.61 19.72
C MET A 300 -13.81 -15.22 20.00
N ASP A 301 -12.91 -15.26 19.00
CA ASP A 301 -11.53 -15.72 19.22
C ASP A 301 -10.74 -14.81 20.18
N VAL A 302 -11.20 -13.58 20.39
CA VAL A 302 -10.61 -12.63 21.34
C VAL A 302 -11.59 -12.19 22.45
N LEU A 303 -12.88 -12.49 22.34
CA LEU A 303 -13.92 -12.07 23.32
C LEU A 303 -14.52 -13.24 24.12
N ALA A 304 -14.19 -14.50 23.82
CA ALA A 304 -14.67 -15.63 24.60
C ALA A 304 -14.20 -15.55 26.08
N ASP A 305 -15.02 -16.05 27.00
CA ASP A 305 -14.64 -16.16 28.40
C ASP A 305 -13.40 -17.05 28.55
N GLY A 306 -12.43 -16.60 29.33
CA GLY A 306 -11.12 -17.25 29.47
C GLY A 306 -10.10 -16.85 28.37
N THR A 307 -10.51 -16.02 27.39
CA THR A 307 -9.64 -15.52 26.33
C THR A 307 -9.47 -14.02 26.42
N TRP A 308 -10.56 -13.25 26.55
CA TRP A 308 -10.51 -11.80 26.57
C TRP A 308 -9.59 -11.25 27.67
N GLU A 309 -9.49 -11.96 28.77
CA GLU A 309 -8.61 -11.61 29.92
C GLU A 309 -7.12 -11.56 29.52
N ASN A 310 -6.74 -12.18 28.43
CA ASN A 310 -5.35 -12.10 27.93
C ASN A 310 -5.00 -10.73 27.36
N PHE A 311 -5.99 -9.98 26.88
CA PHE A 311 -5.80 -8.74 26.13
C PHE A 311 -6.33 -7.51 26.85
N PHE A 312 -7.46 -7.64 27.56
CA PHE A 312 -8.25 -6.50 28.05
C PHE A 312 -8.35 -6.48 29.56
N THR A 313 -8.54 -5.30 30.14
CA THR A 313 -8.80 -5.09 31.56
C THR A 313 -10.24 -5.38 31.94
N GLU A 314 -11.16 -5.27 31.00
CA GLU A 314 -12.57 -5.64 31.09
C GLU A 314 -13.05 -6.15 29.73
N LYS A 315 -14.11 -6.97 29.74
CA LYS A 315 -14.65 -7.57 28.52
C LYS A 315 -15.29 -6.50 27.63
N PRO A 316 -14.75 -6.24 26.42
CA PRO A 316 -15.37 -5.31 25.50
C PRO A 316 -16.74 -5.79 25.02
N GLU A 317 -17.60 -4.84 24.69
CA GLU A 317 -18.82 -5.13 23.94
C GLU A 317 -18.50 -5.52 22.49
N VAL A 318 -19.33 -6.40 21.94
CA VAL A 318 -19.23 -6.77 20.52
C VAL A 318 -19.54 -5.56 19.63
N LEU A 319 -18.75 -5.37 18.58
CA LEU A 319 -19.07 -4.46 17.49
C LEU A 319 -20.00 -5.21 16.52
N THR A 320 -21.31 -4.95 16.62
CA THR A 320 -22.31 -5.69 15.86
C THR A 320 -22.24 -5.42 14.36
N ARG A 321 -22.83 -6.28 13.55
CA ARG A 321 -22.90 -6.12 12.09
C ARG A 321 -23.64 -4.83 11.72
N GLU A 322 -24.70 -4.50 12.44
CA GLU A 322 -25.47 -3.26 12.25
C GLU A 322 -24.65 -2.01 12.58
N GLU A 323 -23.90 -2.05 13.68
CA GLU A 323 -22.99 -0.96 14.05
C GLU A 323 -21.86 -0.77 13.03
N LYS A 324 -21.27 -1.86 12.54
CA LYS A 324 -20.27 -1.81 11.46
C LYS A 324 -20.87 -1.15 10.21
N ARG A 325 -22.05 -1.58 9.77
CA ARG A 325 -22.69 -1.03 8.57
C ARG A 325 -23.02 0.45 8.73
N ALA A 326 -23.59 0.85 9.85
CA ALA A 326 -23.89 2.25 10.15
C ALA A 326 -22.64 3.13 10.16
N TRP A 327 -21.50 2.61 10.63
CA TRP A 327 -20.23 3.32 10.60
C TRP A 327 -19.68 3.42 9.17
N LEU A 328 -19.65 2.33 8.42
CA LEU A 328 -19.17 2.29 7.05
C LEU A 328 -19.98 3.15 6.09
N ASP A 329 -21.27 3.34 6.35
CA ASP A 329 -22.13 4.23 5.57
C ASP A 329 -21.75 5.72 5.70
N GLN A 330 -20.93 6.07 6.67
CA GLN A 330 -20.37 7.43 6.83
C GLN A 330 -19.09 7.65 6.01
N MET A 331 -18.48 6.61 5.50
CA MET A 331 -17.30 6.72 4.64
C MET A 331 -17.71 7.18 3.24
N THR A 332 -17.17 8.30 2.79
CA THR A 332 -17.50 8.95 1.52
C THR A 332 -16.25 9.38 0.77
N ASP A 333 -16.42 9.79 -0.49
CA ASP A 333 -15.37 10.36 -1.33
C ASP A 333 -14.14 9.46 -1.52
N VAL A 334 -14.36 8.15 -1.47
CA VAL A 334 -13.33 7.17 -1.76
C VAL A 334 -13.14 7.08 -3.27
N ALA A 335 -11.88 7.03 -3.71
CA ALA A 335 -11.51 6.77 -5.09
C ALA A 335 -11.11 5.31 -5.27
N LEU A 336 -11.36 4.77 -6.46
CA LEU A 336 -11.09 3.38 -6.82
C LEU A 336 -10.37 3.32 -8.16
N GLY A 337 -9.22 2.66 -8.20
CA GLY A 337 -8.52 2.30 -9.41
C GLY A 337 -8.59 0.80 -9.69
N SER A 338 -8.63 0.42 -10.96
CA SER A 338 -8.54 -0.97 -11.41
C SER A 338 -7.50 -1.10 -12.52
N ASP A 339 -6.67 -2.14 -12.46
CA ASP A 339 -5.62 -2.39 -13.46
C ASP A 339 -6.15 -2.91 -14.80
N ALA A 340 -7.43 -3.32 -14.86
CA ALA A 340 -8.14 -3.68 -16.07
C ALA A 340 -9.63 -3.35 -15.93
N PHE A 341 -10.41 -3.57 -17.01
CA PHE A 341 -11.83 -3.23 -17.01
C PHE A 341 -12.64 -4.04 -15.98
N PHE A 342 -13.69 -3.43 -15.47
CA PHE A 342 -14.72 -4.13 -14.70
C PHE A 342 -15.65 -4.88 -15.63
N PRO A 343 -15.80 -6.20 -15.48
CA PRO A 343 -16.65 -6.99 -16.39
C PRO A 343 -18.14 -6.76 -16.17
N PHE A 344 -18.56 -6.45 -14.95
CA PHE A 344 -19.97 -6.27 -14.56
C PHE A 344 -20.12 -5.22 -13.45
N GLY A 345 -21.36 -4.71 -13.31
CA GLY A 345 -21.73 -3.72 -12.30
C GLY A 345 -21.65 -4.20 -10.84
N ASP A 346 -21.53 -5.51 -10.60
CA ASP A 346 -21.35 -6.06 -9.24
C ASP A 346 -20.09 -5.52 -8.53
N ASN A 347 -19.05 -5.22 -9.31
CA ASN A 347 -17.85 -4.55 -8.80
C ASN A 347 -18.19 -3.14 -8.27
N ILE A 348 -19.07 -2.42 -8.97
CA ILE A 348 -19.51 -1.08 -8.57
C ILE A 348 -20.42 -1.16 -7.33
N GLU A 349 -21.34 -2.15 -7.28
CA GLU A 349 -22.17 -2.42 -6.09
C GLU A 349 -21.28 -2.69 -4.87
N ARG A 350 -20.21 -3.46 -5.03
CA ARG A 350 -19.25 -3.68 -3.92
C ARG A 350 -18.53 -2.39 -3.53
N ALA A 351 -18.06 -1.63 -4.50
CA ALA A 351 -17.34 -0.38 -4.28
C ALA A 351 -18.21 0.66 -3.55
N HIS A 352 -19.49 0.74 -3.90
CA HIS A 352 -20.44 1.64 -3.24
C HIS A 352 -20.52 1.39 -1.73
N LYS A 353 -20.48 0.15 -1.28
CA LYS A 353 -20.52 -0.22 0.15
C LYS A 353 -19.32 0.29 0.95
N SER A 354 -18.24 0.65 0.28
CA SER A 354 -17.03 1.22 0.88
C SER A 354 -16.85 2.72 0.55
N GLY A 355 -17.94 3.42 0.25
CA GLY A 355 -17.95 4.87 0.07
C GLY A 355 -17.31 5.38 -1.22
N VAL A 356 -17.10 4.53 -2.23
CA VAL A 356 -16.52 4.93 -3.51
C VAL A 356 -17.44 5.88 -4.25
N LYS A 357 -16.86 6.98 -4.74
CA LYS A 357 -17.52 7.99 -5.56
C LYS A 357 -16.80 8.28 -6.86
N TYR A 358 -15.51 8.02 -6.93
CA TYR A 358 -14.65 8.31 -8.08
C TYR A 358 -13.95 7.03 -8.53
N ILE A 359 -13.98 6.73 -9.83
CA ILE A 359 -13.44 5.49 -10.38
C ILE A 359 -12.59 5.77 -11.61
N ALA A 360 -11.42 5.12 -11.69
CA ALA A 360 -10.61 5.04 -12.89
C ALA A 360 -10.41 3.58 -13.29
N GLN A 361 -10.78 3.24 -14.52
CA GLN A 361 -10.60 1.91 -15.11
C GLN A 361 -10.49 2.03 -16.63
N PRO A 362 -9.89 1.05 -17.34
CA PRO A 362 -9.67 1.20 -18.79
C PRO A 362 -10.92 1.29 -19.64
N GLY A 363 -12.02 0.64 -19.26
CA GLY A 363 -13.13 0.37 -20.18
C GLY A 363 -12.79 -0.73 -21.18
N GLY A 364 -13.70 -1.02 -22.10
CA GLY A 364 -13.52 -2.04 -23.14
C GLY A 364 -14.19 -3.40 -22.83
N SER A 365 -14.99 -3.48 -21.79
CA SER A 365 -15.86 -4.64 -21.56
C SER A 365 -17.08 -4.60 -22.48
N ILE A 366 -17.56 -5.76 -22.89
CA ILE A 366 -18.85 -5.89 -23.61
C ILE A 366 -20.02 -5.33 -22.76
N ARG A 367 -19.85 -5.28 -21.44
CA ARG A 367 -20.84 -4.81 -20.48
C ARG A 367 -20.49 -3.46 -19.87
N ASP A 368 -19.75 -2.60 -20.58
CA ASP A 368 -19.45 -1.24 -20.13
C ASP A 368 -20.72 -0.43 -19.84
N ASP A 369 -21.79 -0.65 -20.60
CA ASP A 369 -23.12 -0.08 -20.36
C ASP A 369 -23.63 -0.38 -18.95
N ASN A 370 -23.61 -1.63 -18.53
CA ASN A 370 -24.05 -2.07 -17.20
C ASN A 370 -23.18 -1.46 -16.08
N VAL A 371 -21.88 -1.34 -16.31
CA VAL A 371 -20.95 -0.73 -15.35
C VAL A 371 -21.23 0.77 -15.19
N ILE A 372 -21.42 1.48 -16.32
CA ILE A 372 -21.77 2.92 -16.33
C ILE A 372 -23.13 3.15 -15.64
N ASP A 373 -24.16 2.36 -15.99
CA ASP A 373 -25.49 2.50 -15.40
C ASP A 373 -25.48 2.28 -13.89
N THR A 374 -24.67 1.34 -13.40
CA THR A 374 -24.51 1.11 -11.96
C THR A 374 -23.83 2.30 -11.28
N CYS A 375 -22.81 2.90 -11.91
CA CYS A 375 -22.21 4.14 -11.41
C CYS A 375 -23.22 5.28 -11.35
N ASN A 376 -24.02 5.47 -12.40
CA ASN A 376 -25.05 6.50 -12.46
C ASN A 376 -26.11 6.33 -11.37
N LYS A 377 -26.51 5.11 -11.07
CA LYS A 377 -27.44 4.75 -9.97
C LYS A 377 -26.97 5.36 -8.62
N TYR A 378 -25.65 5.41 -8.39
CA TYR A 378 -25.06 5.91 -7.15
C TYR A 378 -24.44 7.31 -7.27
N GLY A 379 -24.63 8.00 -8.39
CA GLY A 379 -24.07 9.33 -8.61
C GLY A 379 -22.54 9.38 -8.64
N MET A 380 -21.89 8.28 -8.97
CA MET A 380 -20.43 8.18 -9.09
C MET A 380 -19.95 8.86 -10.37
N ALA A 381 -18.71 9.38 -10.35
CA ALA A 381 -17.97 9.80 -11.52
C ALA A 381 -16.93 8.75 -11.88
N MET A 382 -17.01 8.20 -13.09
CA MET A 382 -16.05 7.21 -13.58
C MET A 382 -15.42 7.68 -14.88
N CYS A 383 -14.09 7.60 -14.96
CA CYS A 383 -13.35 7.82 -16.20
C CYS A 383 -12.85 6.49 -16.80
N PHE A 384 -12.81 6.45 -18.13
CA PHE A 384 -12.13 5.41 -18.87
C PHE A 384 -10.73 5.88 -19.24
N THR A 385 -9.73 5.19 -18.70
CA THR A 385 -8.32 5.52 -18.94
C THR A 385 -7.82 4.99 -20.28
N GLY A 386 -8.47 3.99 -20.84
CA GLY A 386 -8.05 3.33 -22.08
C GLY A 386 -6.77 2.50 -21.95
N ILE A 387 -6.24 2.35 -20.76
CA ILE A 387 -4.97 1.65 -20.51
C ILE A 387 -5.13 0.53 -19.48
N ARG A 388 -4.47 -0.60 -19.76
CA ARG A 388 -4.36 -1.72 -18.84
C ARG A 388 -2.99 -1.67 -18.15
N LEU A 389 -2.96 -1.95 -16.84
CA LEU A 389 -1.76 -1.89 -16.01
C LEU A 389 -1.38 -3.27 -15.44
N PHE A 390 -1.51 -4.35 -16.20
CA PHE A 390 -1.11 -5.65 -15.73
C PHE A 390 0.36 -5.70 -15.34
N HIS A 391 0.62 -6.30 -14.20
CA HIS A 391 1.95 -6.49 -13.63
C HIS A 391 2.11 -7.96 -13.21
N HIS A 392 3.05 -8.64 -13.81
CA HIS A 392 3.33 -10.06 -13.58
C HIS A 392 4.81 -10.36 -13.35
#